data_6c2b4a6bf793b49046a8698aa63c8e87
#
_entry.id   6c2b4a6bf793b49046a8698aa63c8e87
#
_cell.length_a   1.000
_cell.length_b   1.000
_cell.length_c   1.000
_cell.angle_alpha   90.00
_cell.angle_beta   90.00
_cell.angle_gamma   90.00
#
_symmetry.space_group_name_H-M   'P 1'
#
loop_
_entity.id
_entity.type
_entity.pdbx_description
1 polymer ?
#
loop_
_entity_poly.entity_id
_entity_poly.type
_entity_poly.pdbx_seq_one_letter_code
_entity_poly.pdbx_strand_id
1 'polypeptide(L)'
;FMSGHLVVEAFDEGGNIIAYRQTDNEVVDDGEQCILKMLFATPQTSNSGRGEYTSTGACTGTLTGAWTNIAIGTGTTAAADTQVVLVNETSSTGGLERGPATTMTWTNGTGADSTKIVLSRTFTSDSLTAHTISESGLFNSTVGDANGMLARQAFTGVALSTGDSITITWTFTVGN
;
A
#
# COMPACT_ATOMS: atom_id res chain seq x y z
N PHE A 1 12.14 -13.51 7.49
CA PHE A 1 11.25 -13.46 6.32
C PHE A 1 10.18 -12.40 6.56
N MET A 2 9.75 -11.70 5.53
CA MET A 2 8.70 -10.68 5.61
C MET A 2 7.49 -11.19 4.82
N SER A 3 6.33 -11.20 5.44
CA SER A 3 5.07 -11.52 4.79
C SER A 3 4.10 -10.36 4.94
N GLY A 4 3.23 -10.19 3.98
CA GLY A 4 2.21 -9.17 4.02
C GLY A 4 0.82 -9.76 3.78
N HIS A 5 -0.18 -9.14 4.35
CA HIS A 5 -1.57 -9.53 4.25
C HIS A 5 -2.45 -8.31 4.04
N LEU A 6 -3.39 -8.42 3.12
CA LEU A 6 -4.35 -7.39 2.77
C LEU A 6 -5.76 -7.80 3.21
N VAL A 7 -6.45 -6.92 3.91
CA VAL A 7 -7.89 -7.00 4.17
C VAL A 7 -8.58 -5.81 3.53
N VAL A 8 -9.69 -6.09 2.88
CA VAL A 8 -10.56 -5.11 2.22
C VAL A 8 -11.97 -5.27 2.76
N GLU A 9 -12.51 -4.22 3.32
CA GLU A 9 -13.89 -4.14 3.80
C GLU A 9 -14.60 -2.97 3.13
N ALA A 10 -15.76 -3.21 2.56
CA ALA A 10 -16.56 -2.15 1.95
C ALA A 10 -17.93 -2.07 2.61
N PHE A 11 -18.42 -0.85 2.73
CA PHE A 11 -19.66 -0.52 3.42
C PHE A 11 -20.52 0.38 2.53
N ASP A 12 -21.85 0.18 2.60
CA ASP A 12 -22.79 1.14 2.02
C ASP A 12 -22.86 2.43 2.86
N GLU A 13 -23.62 3.42 2.38
CA GLU A 13 -23.82 4.70 3.09
C GLU A 13 -24.46 4.51 4.47
N GLY A 14 -25.21 3.42 4.68
CA GLY A 14 -25.84 3.05 5.95
C GLY A 14 -24.88 2.33 6.92
N GLY A 15 -23.64 2.05 6.51
CA GLY A 15 -22.64 1.33 7.31
C GLY A 15 -22.78 -0.20 7.28
N ASN A 16 -23.59 -0.77 6.38
CA ASN A 16 -23.68 -2.22 6.22
C ASN A 16 -22.55 -2.73 5.34
N ILE A 17 -21.97 -3.88 5.70
CA ILE A 17 -20.90 -4.49 4.90
C ILE A 17 -21.47 -4.98 3.57
N ILE A 18 -20.92 -4.47 2.45
CA ILE A 18 -21.27 -4.89 1.09
C ILE A 18 -20.21 -5.80 0.48
N ALA A 19 -18.99 -5.78 0.99
CA ALA A 19 -17.94 -6.72 0.58
C ALA A 19 -16.89 -6.91 1.67
N TYR A 20 -16.32 -8.13 1.71
CA TYR A 20 -15.15 -8.48 2.50
C TYR A 20 -14.20 -9.32 1.63
N ARG A 21 -12.92 -9.00 1.65
CA ARG A 21 -11.85 -9.75 0.97
C ARG A 21 -10.63 -9.82 1.86
N GLN A 22 -9.91 -10.92 1.78
CA GLN A 22 -8.59 -11.05 2.40
C GLN A 22 -7.69 -11.88 1.49
N THR A 23 -6.42 -11.54 1.44
CA THR A 23 -5.42 -12.23 0.64
C THR A 23 -4.02 -11.87 1.11
N ASP A 24 -3.07 -12.78 0.88
CA ASP A 24 -1.66 -12.47 1.03
C ASP A 24 -1.23 -11.56 -0.12
N ASN A 25 -0.31 -10.65 0.14
CA ASN A 25 0.17 -9.70 -0.86
C ASN A 25 1.52 -10.08 -1.43
N GLU A 26 1.82 -9.58 -2.61
CA GLU A 26 3.16 -9.58 -3.18
C GLU A 26 3.95 -8.38 -2.68
N VAL A 27 5.15 -8.63 -2.11
CA VAL A 27 6.17 -7.60 -1.89
C VAL A 27 6.96 -7.51 -3.19
N VAL A 28 6.97 -6.32 -3.80
CA VAL A 28 7.59 -6.15 -5.11
C VAL A 28 9.12 -5.98 -5.01
N ASP A 29 9.84 -6.29 -6.08
CA ASP A 29 11.32 -6.20 -6.16
C ASP A 29 11.86 -4.85 -5.67
N ASP A 30 11.22 -3.76 -6.05
CA ASP A 30 11.57 -2.41 -5.59
C ASP A 30 11.50 -2.29 -4.07
N GLY A 31 10.46 -2.87 -3.46
CA GLY A 31 10.28 -2.91 -2.02
C GLY A 31 11.37 -3.71 -1.33
N GLU A 32 11.68 -4.90 -1.82
CA GLU A 32 12.72 -5.78 -1.26
C GLU A 32 14.10 -5.15 -1.35
N GLN A 33 14.47 -4.59 -2.51
CA GLN A 33 15.73 -3.89 -2.70
C GLN A 33 15.85 -2.66 -1.80
N CYS A 34 14.76 -1.92 -1.61
CA CYS A 34 14.72 -0.78 -0.71
C CYS A 34 14.95 -1.18 0.74
N ILE A 35 14.33 -2.26 1.20
CA ILE A 35 14.52 -2.78 2.56
C ILE A 35 15.99 -3.13 2.79
N LEU A 36 16.62 -3.86 1.87
CA LEU A 36 18.04 -4.22 1.97
C LEU A 36 18.95 -3.00 1.96
N LYS A 37 18.69 -2.02 1.10
CA LYS A 37 19.45 -0.75 1.08
C LYS A 37 19.30 0.02 2.38
N MET A 38 18.10 0.08 2.94
CA MET A 38 17.86 0.76 4.23
C MET A 38 18.61 0.09 5.39
N LEU A 39 18.76 -1.24 5.37
CA LEU A 39 19.40 -2.00 6.44
C LEU A 39 20.92 -2.01 6.33
N PHE A 40 21.48 -2.10 5.12
CA PHE A 40 22.88 -2.44 4.90
C PHE A 40 23.70 -1.41 4.10
N ALA A 41 23.06 -0.46 3.41
CA ALA A 41 23.82 0.54 2.68
C ALA A 41 24.50 1.51 3.65
N THR A 42 25.78 1.79 3.39
CA THR A 42 26.52 2.81 4.14
C THR A 42 25.99 4.19 3.80
N PRO A 43 25.91 5.11 4.77
CA PRO A 43 25.51 6.49 4.52
C PRO A 43 26.47 7.11 3.50
N GLN A 44 25.98 7.46 2.33
CA GLN A 44 26.69 8.30 1.39
C GLN A 44 26.38 9.77 1.68
N THR A 45 27.30 10.65 1.36
CA THR A 45 27.35 12.06 1.76
C THR A 45 26.30 12.97 1.12
N SER A 46 25.24 12.45 0.54
CA SER A 46 24.16 13.23 -0.05
C SER A 46 22.85 13.06 0.71
N ASN A 47 22.50 14.08 1.41
CA ASN A 47 21.17 14.58 1.81
C ASN A 47 20.11 13.66 2.41
N SER A 48 20.21 12.35 2.45
CA SER A 48 19.13 11.51 2.97
C SER A 48 19.51 10.60 4.14
N GLY A 49 20.74 10.61 4.59
CA GLY A 49 21.17 9.88 5.80
C GLY A 49 21.04 8.36 5.77
N ARG A 50 20.58 7.78 4.67
CA ARG A 50 20.36 6.34 4.51
C ARG A 50 20.70 5.88 3.10
N GLY A 51 21.95 5.49 2.86
CA GLY A 51 22.38 4.86 1.62
C GLY A 51 22.30 5.73 0.38
N GLU A 52 23.04 5.35 -0.66
CA GLU A 52 22.95 6.00 -1.96
C GLU A 52 21.71 5.52 -2.70
N TYR A 53 20.73 6.39 -2.84
CA TYR A 53 19.62 6.19 -3.75
C TYR A 53 20.01 6.79 -5.10
N THR A 54 20.56 5.97 -5.98
CA THR A 54 20.82 6.42 -7.34
C THR A 54 19.51 6.61 -8.08
N SER A 55 19.47 7.56 -8.99
CA SER A 55 18.28 7.95 -9.77
C SER A 55 17.77 6.87 -10.74
N THR A 56 18.35 5.70 -10.71
CA THR A 56 17.99 4.57 -11.58
C THR A 56 17.95 3.28 -10.76
N GLY A 57 16.79 2.68 -10.64
CA GLY A 57 16.59 1.41 -9.94
C GLY A 57 15.71 1.55 -8.70
N ALA A 58 15.52 0.45 -8.00
CA ALA A 58 14.73 0.37 -6.79
C ALA A 58 15.13 1.42 -5.75
N CYS A 59 14.17 1.97 -5.05
CA CYS A 59 14.30 3.12 -4.17
C CYS A 59 14.69 4.41 -4.91
N THR A 60 14.28 4.55 -6.17
CA THR A 60 14.43 5.81 -6.89
C THR A 60 13.47 6.86 -6.36
N GLY A 61 13.97 8.07 -6.30
CA GLY A 61 13.24 9.21 -5.73
C GLY A 61 13.69 9.49 -4.31
N THR A 62 13.36 10.67 -3.87
CA THR A 62 13.58 11.07 -2.48
C THR A 62 12.68 10.17 -1.64
N LEU A 63 13.25 9.26 -0.85
CA LEU A 63 12.52 8.60 0.22
C LEU A 63 12.11 9.68 1.23
N THR A 64 11.06 10.38 0.89
CA THR A 64 10.55 11.48 1.70
C THR A 64 9.77 10.98 2.91
N GLY A 65 9.51 9.68 2.99
CA GLY A 65 8.76 9.11 4.10
C GLY A 65 8.81 7.58 4.17
N ALA A 66 8.25 7.05 5.25
CA ALA A 66 7.97 5.63 5.40
C ALA A 66 6.87 5.19 4.42
N TRP A 67 6.79 3.89 4.15
CA TRP A 67 5.70 3.32 3.35
C TRP A 67 4.40 3.30 4.17
N THR A 68 3.72 4.43 4.19
CA THR A 68 2.49 4.65 4.95
C THR A 68 1.34 5.15 4.09
N ASN A 69 1.54 5.31 2.78
CA ASN A 69 0.51 5.81 1.88
C ASN A 69 -0.17 4.66 1.17
N ILE A 70 -1.48 4.55 1.36
CA ILE A 70 -2.31 3.52 0.74
C ILE A 70 -2.97 4.11 -0.49
N ALA A 71 -2.88 3.39 -1.62
CA ALA A 71 -3.60 3.68 -2.85
C ALA A 71 -4.55 2.54 -3.20
N ILE A 72 -5.60 2.86 -3.95
CA ILE A 72 -6.55 1.90 -4.51
C ILE A 72 -6.69 2.14 -6.01
N GLY A 73 -7.16 1.12 -6.72
CA GLY A 73 -7.29 1.19 -8.17
C GLY A 73 -8.29 0.19 -8.73
N THR A 74 -8.49 0.27 -10.04
CA THR A 74 -9.43 -0.58 -10.80
C THR A 74 -8.72 -1.61 -11.66
N GLY A 75 -7.41 -1.78 -11.49
CA GLY A 75 -6.62 -2.78 -12.21
C GLY A 75 -6.94 -4.19 -11.76
N THR A 76 -7.09 -5.12 -12.72
CA THR A 76 -7.47 -6.53 -12.48
C THR A 76 -6.33 -7.50 -12.76
N THR A 77 -5.19 -7.02 -13.28
CA THR A 77 -4.01 -7.85 -13.50
C THR A 77 -3.48 -8.38 -12.17
N ALA A 78 -3.14 -9.66 -12.12
CA ALA A 78 -2.54 -10.27 -10.93
C ALA A 78 -1.30 -9.48 -10.48
N ALA A 79 -1.04 -9.46 -9.17
CA ALA A 79 0.16 -8.86 -8.64
C ALA A 79 1.40 -9.61 -9.16
N ALA A 80 2.45 -8.86 -9.44
CA ALA A 80 3.75 -9.38 -9.88
C ALA A 80 4.86 -8.52 -9.28
N ASP A 81 5.97 -9.14 -8.96
CA ASP A 81 7.15 -8.56 -8.33
C ASP A 81 7.75 -7.37 -9.11
N THR A 82 7.69 -7.43 -10.43
CA THR A 82 8.21 -6.39 -11.34
C THR A 82 7.37 -5.11 -11.41
N GLN A 83 6.24 -5.06 -10.72
CA GLN A 83 5.36 -3.89 -10.75
C GLN A 83 5.84 -2.81 -9.80
N VAL A 84 5.90 -1.58 -10.29
CA VAL A 84 6.39 -0.40 -9.56
C VAL A 84 5.28 0.61 -9.22
N VAL A 85 4.10 0.44 -9.83
CA VAL A 85 2.90 1.27 -9.64
C VAL A 85 1.65 0.39 -9.71
N LEU A 86 0.49 0.92 -9.31
CA LEU A 86 -0.81 0.28 -9.59
C LEU A 86 -1.07 0.24 -11.10
N VAL A 87 -1.80 -0.77 -11.55
CA VAL A 87 -2.14 -0.92 -12.97
C VAL A 87 -3.07 0.20 -13.43
N ASN A 88 -4.02 0.56 -12.58
CA ASN A 88 -4.96 1.66 -12.88
C ASN A 88 -5.41 2.31 -11.56
N GLU A 89 -4.54 3.16 -11.01
CA GLU A 89 -4.82 3.89 -9.78
C GLU A 89 -6.03 4.82 -9.94
N THR A 90 -6.89 4.88 -8.93
CA THR A 90 -7.97 5.87 -8.89
C THR A 90 -7.37 7.25 -8.77
N SER A 91 -7.73 8.13 -9.71
CA SER A 91 -7.16 9.45 -9.82
C SER A 91 -7.67 10.43 -8.76
N SER A 92 -7.08 11.59 -8.76
CA SER A 92 -7.03 12.69 -7.83
C SER A 92 -8.34 13.38 -7.43
N THR A 93 -9.51 12.75 -7.58
CA THR A 93 -10.80 13.34 -7.18
C THR A 93 -11.79 12.24 -6.80
N GLY A 94 -12.72 12.55 -5.93
CA GLY A 94 -13.82 11.64 -5.62
C GLY A 94 -13.66 10.85 -4.32
N GLY A 95 -12.75 11.28 -3.42
CA GLY A 95 -12.56 10.65 -2.10
C GLY A 95 -11.77 9.34 -2.13
N LEU A 96 -11.26 8.95 -3.31
CA LEU A 96 -10.57 7.67 -3.54
C LEU A 96 -9.06 7.85 -3.79
N GLU A 97 -8.53 9.04 -3.51
CA GLU A 97 -7.14 9.40 -3.76
C GLU A 97 -6.18 8.71 -2.79
N ARG A 98 -4.99 8.39 -3.31
CA ARG A 98 -3.85 7.96 -2.49
C ARG A 98 -3.63 8.89 -1.30
N GLY A 99 -3.38 8.32 -0.14
CA GLY A 99 -3.07 9.13 1.03
C GLY A 99 -2.54 8.30 2.19
N PRO A 100 -2.11 8.97 3.27
CA PRO A 100 -1.54 8.30 4.42
C PRO A 100 -2.55 7.39 5.11
N ALA A 101 -2.07 6.30 5.69
CA ALA A 101 -2.85 5.47 6.59
C ALA A 101 -3.40 6.34 7.73
N THR A 102 -4.68 6.17 8.05
CA THR A 102 -5.35 6.89 9.14
C THR A 102 -5.11 6.23 10.49
N THR A 103 -4.84 4.93 10.50
CA THR A 103 -4.41 4.19 11.68
C THR A 103 -3.15 3.40 11.36
N MET A 104 -2.26 3.33 12.36
CA MET A 104 -1.02 2.57 12.29
C MET A 104 -0.72 1.98 13.66
N THR A 105 -0.68 0.65 13.74
CA THR A 105 -0.48 -0.06 15.00
C THR A 105 0.74 -0.98 14.91
N TRP A 106 1.66 -0.81 15.84
CA TRP A 106 2.84 -1.65 15.99
C TRP A 106 2.63 -2.68 17.08
N THR A 107 3.04 -3.91 16.81
CA THR A 107 3.13 -4.96 17.84
C THR A 107 4.55 -5.51 17.82
N ASN A 108 5.26 -5.35 18.92
CA ASN A 108 6.59 -5.94 19.08
C ASN A 108 6.42 -7.39 19.54
N GLY A 109 6.92 -8.31 18.74
CA GLY A 109 7.00 -9.72 19.13
C GLY A 109 8.01 -9.93 20.24
N THR A 110 7.75 -10.88 21.09
CA THR A 110 8.66 -11.34 22.15
C THR A 110 8.81 -12.86 22.10
N GLY A 111 10.04 -13.35 22.18
CA GLY A 111 10.29 -14.79 22.07
C GLY A 111 9.98 -15.35 20.68
N ALA A 112 8.99 -16.21 20.58
CA ALA A 112 8.55 -16.83 19.32
C ALA A 112 7.52 -15.99 18.57
N ASP A 113 7.07 -14.86 19.13
CA ASP A 113 6.05 -14.02 18.52
C ASP A 113 6.64 -13.14 17.42
N SER A 114 5.89 -12.95 16.35
CA SER A 114 6.27 -12.08 15.24
C SER A 114 6.06 -10.61 15.58
N THR A 115 6.98 -9.76 15.12
CA THR A 115 6.77 -8.31 15.09
C THR A 115 5.92 -7.95 13.89
N LYS A 116 4.91 -7.11 14.07
CA LYS A 116 4.01 -6.71 12.98
C LYS A 116 3.67 -5.23 13.01
N ILE A 117 3.36 -4.71 11.83
CA ILE A 117 2.72 -3.42 11.65
C ILE A 117 1.38 -3.61 10.92
N VAL A 118 0.36 -2.91 11.38
CA VAL A 118 -0.95 -2.84 10.73
C VAL A 118 -1.20 -1.39 10.32
N LEU A 119 -1.49 -1.16 9.04
CA LEU A 119 -1.81 0.16 8.48
C LEU A 119 -3.22 0.09 7.88
N SER A 120 -4.06 1.06 8.18
CA SER A 120 -5.42 1.10 7.66
C SER A 120 -5.80 2.49 7.15
N ARG A 121 -6.58 2.54 6.08
CA ARG A 121 -7.20 3.75 5.54
C ARG A 121 -8.59 3.43 5.00
N THR A 122 -9.55 4.28 5.34
CA THR A 122 -10.89 4.29 4.76
C THR A 122 -10.94 5.34 3.65
N PHE A 123 -11.48 4.96 2.51
CA PHE A 123 -11.81 5.82 1.38
C PHE A 123 -13.32 5.90 1.28
N THR A 124 -13.87 7.09 1.07
CA THR A 124 -15.31 7.28 0.86
C THR A 124 -15.51 7.85 -0.53
N SER A 125 -16.31 7.17 -1.35
CA SER A 125 -16.61 7.62 -2.71
C SER A 125 -17.57 8.81 -2.67
N ASP A 126 -17.11 9.96 -3.15
CA ASP A 126 -17.93 11.14 -3.40
C ASP A 126 -18.18 11.36 -4.91
N SER A 127 -17.73 10.40 -5.73
CA SER A 127 -17.91 10.42 -7.19
C SER A 127 -19.34 10.09 -7.58
N LEU A 128 -19.87 10.86 -8.54
CA LEU A 128 -21.17 10.56 -9.16
C LEU A 128 -21.14 9.34 -10.08
N THR A 129 -19.94 8.81 -10.38
CA THR A 129 -19.74 7.60 -11.19
C THR A 129 -19.30 6.47 -10.28
N ALA A 130 -19.98 5.33 -10.36
CA ALA A 130 -19.58 4.13 -9.62
C ALA A 130 -18.19 3.65 -10.05
N HIS A 131 -17.37 3.27 -9.07
CA HIS A 131 -16.05 2.68 -9.28
C HIS A 131 -16.01 1.24 -8.80
N THR A 132 -15.36 0.36 -9.57
CA THR A 132 -15.10 -1.01 -9.12
C THR A 132 -13.64 -1.12 -8.69
N ILE A 133 -13.40 -1.09 -7.39
CA ILE A 133 -12.05 -1.17 -6.82
C ILE A 133 -11.62 -2.63 -6.79
N SER A 134 -10.46 -2.92 -7.36
CA SER A 134 -9.94 -4.29 -7.54
C SER A 134 -8.44 -4.43 -7.27
N GLU A 135 -7.76 -3.36 -6.89
CA GLU A 135 -6.36 -3.41 -6.47
C GLU A 135 -6.07 -2.40 -5.35
N SER A 136 -5.04 -2.68 -4.59
CA SER A 136 -4.44 -1.75 -3.63
C SER A 136 -2.93 -1.88 -3.63
N GLY A 137 -2.25 -0.80 -3.26
CA GLY A 137 -0.81 -0.74 -3.08
C GLY A 137 -0.39 0.15 -1.92
N LEU A 138 0.80 -0.14 -1.39
CA LEU A 138 1.43 0.62 -0.32
C LEU A 138 2.65 1.37 -0.85
N PHE A 139 2.72 2.67 -0.57
CA PHE A 139 3.70 3.60 -1.16
C PHE A 139 4.38 4.48 -0.11
N ASN A 140 5.56 5.00 -0.47
CA ASN A 140 6.31 5.97 0.35
C ASN A 140 5.96 7.44 0.03
N SER A 141 5.06 7.69 -0.89
CA SER A 141 4.67 9.02 -1.37
C SER A 141 3.16 9.12 -1.58
N THR A 142 2.61 10.32 -1.40
CA THR A 142 1.22 10.67 -1.76
C THR A 142 1.06 11.06 -3.23
N VAL A 143 2.15 11.25 -3.95
CA VAL A 143 2.10 11.62 -5.37
C VAL A 143 1.77 10.39 -6.21
N GLY A 144 0.68 10.44 -6.98
CA GLY A 144 0.30 9.42 -7.95
C GLY A 144 1.37 9.25 -9.03
N ASP A 145 1.42 8.09 -9.66
CA ASP A 145 2.37 7.71 -10.71
C ASP A 145 3.87 7.80 -10.31
N ALA A 146 4.16 8.07 -9.04
CA ALA A 146 5.52 8.01 -8.53
C ALA A 146 5.87 6.57 -8.15
N ASN A 147 7.05 6.13 -8.57
CA ASN A 147 7.67 4.90 -8.09
C ASN A 147 7.80 4.95 -6.56
N GLY A 148 7.97 3.82 -5.92
CA GLY A 148 8.10 3.72 -4.46
C GLY A 148 7.02 2.85 -3.86
N MET A 149 6.51 1.91 -4.64
CA MET A 149 5.61 0.87 -4.15
C MET A 149 6.40 -0.18 -3.38
N LEU A 150 5.93 -0.51 -2.18
CA LEU A 150 6.45 -1.61 -1.39
C LEU A 150 5.75 -2.92 -1.73
N ALA A 151 4.45 -2.85 -1.87
CA ALA A 151 3.61 -4.03 -2.07
C ALA A 151 2.35 -3.68 -2.86
N ARG A 152 1.85 -4.67 -3.61
CA ARG A 152 0.61 -4.60 -4.37
C ARG A 152 -0.19 -5.88 -4.20
N GLN A 153 -1.51 -5.76 -4.24
CA GLN A 153 -2.41 -6.89 -4.34
C GLN A 153 -3.62 -6.56 -5.20
N ALA A 154 -4.00 -7.50 -6.07
CA ALA A 154 -5.25 -7.48 -6.79
C ALA A 154 -6.26 -8.41 -6.10
N PHE A 155 -7.52 -8.02 -6.08
CA PHE A 155 -8.62 -8.78 -5.45
C PHE A 155 -9.88 -8.71 -6.31
N THR A 156 -10.86 -9.55 -5.99
CA THR A 156 -12.17 -9.50 -6.66
C THR A 156 -12.80 -8.13 -6.46
N GLY A 157 -13.14 -7.47 -7.57
CA GLY A 157 -13.65 -6.11 -7.59
C GLY A 157 -14.83 -5.88 -6.64
N VAL A 158 -14.83 -4.72 -6.01
CA VAL A 158 -15.87 -4.20 -5.12
C VAL A 158 -16.43 -2.93 -5.73
N ALA A 159 -17.70 -2.94 -6.09
CA ALA A 159 -18.37 -1.77 -6.65
C ALA A 159 -18.70 -0.79 -5.52
N LEU A 160 -18.35 0.47 -5.70
CA LEU A 160 -18.66 1.57 -4.80
C LEU A 160 -19.54 2.59 -5.55
N SER A 161 -20.68 2.90 -4.96
CA SER A 161 -21.54 4.02 -5.34
C SER A 161 -21.15 5.28 -4.55
N THR A 162 -21.78 6.41 -4.86
CA THR A 162 -21.62 7.64 -4.07
C THR A 162 -22.06 7.39 -2.63
N GLY A 163 -21.25 7.79 -1.67
CA GLY A 163 -21.49 7.60 -0.23
C GLY A 163 -20.96 6.27 0.33
N ASP A 164 -20.68 5.28 -0.52
CA ASP A 164 -20.07 4.02 -0.08
C ASP A 164 -18.60 4.22 0.34
N SER A 165 -18.14 3.39 1.24
CA SER A 165 -16.75 3.43 1.70
C SER A 165 -16.07 2.07 1.58
N ILE A 166 -14.75 2.10 1.45
CA ILE A 166 -13.88 0.92 1.44
C ILE A 166 -12.71 1.14 2.40
N THR A 167 -12.51 0.21 3.29
CA THR A 167 -11.36 0.21 4.20
C THR A 167 -10.33 -0.81 3.74
N ILE A 168 -9.12 -0.35 3.55
CA ILE A 168 -7.96 -1.16 3.20
C ILE A 168 -7.07 -1.29 4.43
N THR A 169 -6.77 -2.51 4.80
CA THR A 169 -5.86 -2.82 5.92
C THR A 169 -4.71 -3.69 5.44
N TRP A 170 -3.51 -3.15 5.55
CA TRP A 170 -2.25 -3.84 5.28
C TRP A 170 -1.61 -4.30 6.58
N THR A 171 -1.21 -5.56 6.64
CA THR A 171 -0.44 -6.12 7.75
C THR A 171 0.88 -6.67 7.24
N PHE A 172 1.98 -6.24 7.80
CA PHE A 172 3.30 -6.81 7.54
C PHE A 172 3.84 -7.45 8.81
N THR A 173 4.37 -8.65 8.66
CA THR A 173 4.89 -9.45 9.75
C THR A 173 6.34 -9.84 9.46
N VAL A 174 7.20 -9.71 10.48
CA VAL A 174 8.59 -10.12 10.43
C VAL A 174 8.85 -11.05 11.61
N GLY A 175 9.46 -12.19 11.33
CA GLY A 175 9.71 -13.23 12.31
C GLY A 175 8.95 -14.52 11.99
N ASN A 176 9.10 -15.51 12.85
CA ASN A 176 8.41 -16.80 12.73
C ASN A 176 7.05 -16.75 13.40
#